data_41a65630422a6fbd5def1630051bf999
#
_entry.id   41a65630422a6fbd5def1630051bf999
#
_cell.length_a   1.000
_cell.length_b   1.000
_cell.length_c   1.000
_cell.angle_alpha   90.00
_cell.angle_beta   90.00
_cell.angle_gamma   90.00
#
_symmetry.space_group_name_H-M   'P 1'
#
loop_
_entity.id
_entity.type
_entity.pdbx_description
1 polymer ?
#
loop_
_entity_poly.entity_id
_entity_poly.type
_entity_poly.pdbx_seq_one_letter_code
_entity_poly.pdbx_strand_id
1 'polypeptide(L)'
;MFKTAKVAAIALILLAGTSVTTPAHAAERAVSVPGCAKSTAKGHVPAKVKQPTVAAKSPAKTLTITTNCGDIVISLLGAKAPITVTSIASLANAGYYNKSLCHRLTTEGIFVLQCGDPTASGSGSPTGWKGYANENLPKAGGINYPAGTVAMANSGPNTNGSQFFLVYQDTTLGPDYTIWGKITKGLDLVQKVGAVGAYQMSGTQAMYAGDGFPIQTVEIVKASAK
;
A
#
# COMPACT_ATOMS: atom_id res chain seq x y z
N MET A 1 -89.37 -29.30 -29.84
CA MET A 1 -88.42 -30.12 -29.01
C MET A 1 -87.01 -29.55 -29.19
N PHE A 2 -86.61 -28.67 -28.35
CA PHE A 2 -85.26 -28.12 -28.39
C PHE A 2 -84.44 -28.64 -27.18
N LYS A 3 -83.32 -29.39 -27.44
CA LYS A 3 -82.41 -29.86 -26.44
C LYS A 3 -81.34 -28.75 -26.14
N THR A 4 -81.37 -28.27 -24.93
CA THR A 4 -80.36 -27.34 -24.47
C THR A 4 -79.09 -28.07 -24.06
N ALA A 5 -77.93 -27.78 -24.72
CA ALA A 5 -76.61 -28.24 -24.35
C ALA A 5 -76.06 -27.31 -23.29
N LYS A 6 -75.60 -27.89 -22.14
CA LYS A 6 -74.90 -27.15 -21.09
C LYS A 6 -73.40 -27.15 -21.44
N VAL A 7 -72.87 -25.96 -21.61
CA VAL A 7 -71.42 -25.74 -21.76
C VAL A 7 -70.82 -25.56 -20.36
N ALA A 8 -69.91 -26.48 -19.99
CA ALA A 8 -69.15 -26.32 -18.75
C ALA A 8 -67.90 -25.44 -19.02
N ALA A 9 -67.82 -24.34 -18.33
CA ALA A 9 -66.67 -23.45 -18.35
C ALA A 9 -65.61 -23.97 -17.38
N ILE A 10 -64.44 -24.37 -17.93
CA ILE A 10 -63.25 -24.71 -17.12
C ILE A 10 -62.49 -23.42 -16.85
N ALA A 11 -62.46 -23.00 -15.58
CA ALA A 11 -61.67 -21.89 -15.14
C ALA A 11 -60.19 -22.34 -14.99
N LEU A 12 -59.34 -21.82 -15.85
CA LEU A 12 -57.87 -22.02 -15.77
C LEU A 12 -57.33 -21.03 -14.74
N ILE A 13 -56.91 -21.51 -13.56
CA ILE A 13 -56.25 -20.69 -12.53
C ILE A 13 -54.76 -20.59 -12.94
N LEU A 14 -54.38 -19.43 -13.47
CA LEU A 14 -52.97 -19.07 -13.66
C LEU A 14 -52.35 -18.70 -12.29
N LEU A 15 -51.59 -19.60 -11.73
CA LEU A 15 -50.68 -19.29 -10.60
C LEU A 15 -49.55 -18.40 -11.13
N ALA A 16 -49.66 -17.11 -10.94
CA ALA A 16 -48.56 -16.18 -11.14
C ALA A 16 -47.54 -16.41 -10.00
N GLY A 17 -46.50 -17.19 -10.29
CA GLY A 17 -45.34 -17.32 -9.39
C GLY A 17 -44.60 -15.98 -9.32
N THR A 18 -44.77 -15.23 -8.23
CA THR A 18 -43.94 -14.08 -7.91
C THR A 18 -42.58 -14.60 -7.45
N SER A 19 -41.59 -14.63 -8.36
CA SER A 19 -40.19 -14.80 -8.00
C SER A 19 -39.77 -13.59 -7.15
N VAL A 20 -39.69 -13.81 -5.83
CA VAL A 20 -39.07 -12.86 -4.92
C VAL A 20 -37.56 -12.91 -5.20
N THR A 21 -37.07 -12.00 -6.04
CA THR A 21 -35.65 -11.77 -6.17
C THR A 21 -35.20 -11.07 -4.87
N THR A 22 -34.57 -11.82 -3.96
CA THR A 22 -33.86 -11.25 -2.83
C THR A 22 -32.78 -10.31 -3.41
N PRO A 23 -32.76 -9.01 -3.02
CA PRO A 23 -31.68 -8.14 -3.44
C PRO A 23 -30.36 -8.75 -2.94
N ALA A 24 -29.41 -8.99 -3.87
CA ALA A 24 -28.06 -9.35 -3.49
C ALA A 24 -27.54 -8.22 -2.57
N HIS A 25 -27.38 -8.53 -1.28
CA HIS A 25 -26.72 -7.62 -0.36
C HIS A 25 -25.30 -7.42 -0.91
N ALA A 26 -25.02 -6.22 -1.42
CA ALA A 26 -23.65 -5.83 -1.70
C ALA A 26 -22.90 -6.02 -0.37
N ALA A 27 -21.89 -6.90 -0.36
CA ALA A 27 -21.09 -7.14 0.84
C ALA A 27 -20.55 -5.78 1.31
N GLU A 28 -20.86 -5.44 2.57
CA GLU A 28 -20.39 -4.20 3.16
C GLU A 28 -18.85 -4.18 3.11
N ARG A 29 -18.29 -3.12 2.53
CA ARG A 29 -16.85 -3.02 2.33
C ARG A 29 -16.16 -2.91 3.69
N ALA A 30 -15.15 -3.75 3.94
CA ALA A 30 -14.37 -3.69 5.17
C ALA A 30 -13.75 -2.29 5.34
N VAL A 31 -13.87 -1.72 6.53
CA VAL A 31 -13.31 -0.39 6.89
C VAL A 31 -12.03 -0.49 7.71
N SER A 32 -11.61 -1.71 8.04
CA SER A 32 -10.39 -1.98 8.79
C SER A 32 -9.86 -3.38 8.51
N VAL A 33 -8.58 -3.60 8.80
CA VAL A 33 -7.94 -4.92 8.76
C VAL A 33 -8.02 -5.54 10.15
N PRO A 34 -8.59 -6.74 10.31
CA PRO A 34 -8.61 -7.44 11.60
C PRO A 34 -7.19 -7.63 12.16
N GLY A 35 -7.04 -7.37 13.47
CA GLY A 35 -5.76 -7.49 14.17
C GLY A 35 -4.89 -6.23 14.14
N CYS A 36 -5.26 -5.19 13.37
CA CYS A 36 -4.59 -3.89 13.46
C CYS A 36 -4.99 -3.14 14.73
N ALA A 37 -4.01 -2.71 15.51
CA ALA A 37 -4.25 -1.78 16.59
C ALA A 37 -4.60 -0.38 16.06
N LYS A 38 -5.42 0.35 16.81
CA LYS A 38 -5.72 1.75 16.47
C LYS A 38 -4.45 2.59 16.57
N SER A 39 -4.11 3.32 15.51
CA SER A 39 -3.00 4.27 15.52
C SER A 39 -3.46 5.64 16.01
N THR A 40 -2.59 6.31 16.77
CA THR A 40 -2.71 7.72 17.13
C THR A 40 -1.58 8.56 16.54
N ALA A 41 -0.75 7.95 15.70
CA ALA A 41 0.36 8.63 15.03
C ALA A 41 -0.14 9.78 14.15
N LYS A 42 0.66 10.83 14.10
CA LYS A 42 0.44 12.02 13.26
C LYS A 42 1.74 12.39 12.57
N GLY A 43 1.64 13.16 11.50
CA GLY A 43 2.81 13.78 10.90
C GLY A 43 3.62 14.55 11.94
N HIS A 44 4.94 14.35 11.94
CA HIS A 44 5.85 14.97 12.88
C HIS A 44 7.20 15.26 12.23
N VAL A 45 7.98 16.14 12.85
CA VAL A 45 9.36 16.42 12.44
C VAL A 45 10.24 15.26 12.93
N PRO A 46 10.92 14.53 12.02
CA PRO A 46 11.74 13.38 12.41
C PRO A 46 13.10 13.79 12.99
N ALA A 47 13.78 12.81 13.58
CA ALA A 47 15.17 12.96 14.00
C ALA A 47 16.06 13.35 12.80
N LYS A 48 17.01 14.26 13.03
CA LYS A 48 18.01 14.63 12.03
C LYS A 48 19.03 13.48 11.87
N VAL A 49 19.22 13.00 10.66
CA VAL A 49 20.14 11.91 10.32
C VAL A 49 21.17 12.43 9.32
N LYS A 50 22.45 12.10 9.52
CA LYS A 50 23.50 12.44 8.55
C LYS A 50 23.34 11.57 7.30
N GLN A 51 23.36 12.17 6.12
CA GLN A 51 23.29 11.46 4.86
C GLN A 51 24.54 10.60 4.63
N PRO A 52 24.43 9.29 4.40
CA PRO A 52 25.53 8.49 3.91
C PRO A 52 25.97 8.94 2.50
N THR A 53 27.25 9.07 2.28
CA THR A 53 27.84 9.43 0.97
C THR A 53 28.57 8.27 0.31
N VAL A 54 28.78 7.19 1.07
CA VAL A 54 29.42 5.95 0.61
C VAL A 54 28.62 4.76 1.11
N ALA A 55 28.63 3.68 0.35
CA ALA A 55 28.01 2.42 0.74
C ALA A 55 28.71 1.81 1.97
N ALA A 56 27.96 1.19 2.85
CA ALA A 56 28.51 0.41 3.95
C ALA A 56 29.32 -0.78 3.42
N LYS A 57 30.50 -1.04 4.01
CA LYS A 57 31.33 -2.21 3.66
C LYS A 57 30.61 -3.53 3.93
N SER A 58 29.78 -3.56 4.99
CA SER A 58 28.93 -4.69 5.35
C SER A 58 27.47 -4.18 5.44
N PRO A 59 26.73 -4.14 4.32
CA PRO A 59 25.39 -3.63 4.34
C PRO A 59 24.46 -4.54 5.13
N ALA A 60 23.45 -3.95 5.77
CA ALA A 60 22.36 -4.69 6.40
C ALA A 60 21.70 -5.64 5.39
N LYS A 61 21.27 -6.80 5.85
CA LYS A 61 20.63 -7.83 5.02
C LYS A 61 19.12 -7.85 5.18
N THR A 62 18.61 -7.32 6.29
CA THR A 62 17.19 -7.35 6.63
C THR A 62 16.76 -6.03 7.22
N LEU A 63 15.59 -5.55 6.81
CA LEU A 63 14.86 -4.48 7.46
C LEU A 63 13.56 -5.05 8.03
N THR A 64 13.33 -4.85 9.32
CA THR A 64 12.04 -5.14 9.96
C THR A 64 11.31 -3.84 10.22
N ILE A 65 10.11 -3.73 9.70
CA ILE A 65 9.16 -2.64 9.95
C ILE A 65 8.05 -3.20 10.83
N THR A 66 8.06 -2.88 12.11
CA THR A 66 6.97 -3.20 13.04
C THR A 66 5.88 -2.15 12.88
N THR A 67 4.71 -2.58 12.43
CA THR A 67 3.55 -1.71 12.25
C THR A 67 2.48 -1.95 13.31
N ASN A 68 1.50 -1.06 13.40
CA ASN A 68 0.30 -1.31 14.23
C ASN A 68 -0.55 -2.50 13.73
N CYS A 69 -0.24 -3.05 12.56
CA CYS A 69 -0.91 -4.21 11.96
C CYS A 69 -0.06 -5.50 11.99
N GLY A 70 1.17 -5.44 12.45
CA GLY A 70 2.12 -6.55 12.48
C GLY A 70 3.43 -6.21 11.78
N ASP A 71 4.33 -7.19 11.69
CA ASP A 71 5.67 -7.02 11.11
C ASP A 71 5.69 -7.22 9.61
N ILE A 72 6.39 -6.31 8.92
CA ILE A 72 6.81 -6.46 7.53
C ILE A 72 8.32 -6.65 7.54
N VAL A 73 8.80 -7.78 7.03
CA VAL A 73 10.23 -8.10 6.95
C VAL A 73 10.67 -8.04 5.50
N ILE A 74 11.75 -7.32 5.25
CA ILE A 74 12.29 -7.06 3.91
C ILE A 74 13.71 -7.59 3.84
N SER A 75 14.00 -8.46 2.88
CA SER A 75 15.37 -8.82 2.48
C SER A 75 15.95 -7.69 1.64
N LEU A 76 17.11 -7.19 2.05
CA LEU A 76 17.77 -6.03 1.44
C LEU A 76 18.72 -6.43 0.32
N LEU A 77 18.68 -5.71 -0.79
CA LEU A 77 19.47 -5.97 -1.99
C LEU A 77 20.76 -5.13 -2.02
N GLY A 78 21.54 -5.18 -0.94
CA GLY A 78 22.73 -4.34 -0.75
C GLY A 78 23.78 -4.46 -1.86
N ALA A 79 23.89 -5.62 -2.53
CA ALA A 79 24.79 -5.77 -3.67
C ALA A 79 24.31 -5.05 -4.96
N LYS A 80 22.99 -4.79 -5.07
CA LYS A 80 22.37 -4.17 -6.26
C LYS A 80 22.07 -2.68 -6.05
N ALA A 81 21.78 -2.29 -4.82
CA ALA A 81 21.43 -0.91 -4.44
C ALA A 81 22.21 -0.49 -3.16
N PRO A 82 23.55 -0.44 -3.23
CA PRO A 82 24.39 -0.30 -2.03
C PRO A 82 24.21 1.03 -1.29
N ILE A 83 24.09 2.15 -1.97
CA ILE A 83 23.86 3.46 -1.35
C ILE A 83 22.44 3.54 -0.78
N THR A 84 21.46 3.04 -1.51
CA THR A 84 20.06 3.01 -1.07
C THR A 84 19.90 2.17 0.19
N VAL A 85 20.42 0.95 0.21
CA VAL A 85 20.36 0.06 1.39
C VAL A 85 21.06 0.70 2.59
N THR A 86 22.24 1.31 2.38
CA THR A 86 22.96 2.02 3.45
C THR A 86 22.13 3.19 4.00
N SER A 87 21.50 3.98 3.12
CA SER A 87 20.68 5.13 3.48
C SER A 87 19.44 4.70 4.28
N ILE A 88 18.70 3.72 3.78
CA ILE A 88 17.50 3.18 4.45
C ILE A 88 17.87 2.57 5.81
N ALA A 89 18.97 1.81 5.91
CA ALA A 89 19.43 1.23 7.17
C ALA A 89 19.83 2.31 8.17
N SER A 90 20.52 3.35 7.71
CA SER A 90 20.91 4.51 8.56
C SER A 90 19.67 5.22 9.13
N LEU A 91 18.67 5.50 8.28
CA LEU A 91 17.42 6.11 8.70
C LEU A 91 16.64 5.24 9.68
N ALA A 92 16.50 3.95 9.38
CA ALA A 92 15.78 3.00 10.24
C ALA A 92 16.43 2.89 11.63
N ASN A 93 17.76 2.70 11.69
CA ASN A 93 18.49 2.51 12.94
C ASN A 93 18.60 3.81 13.77
N ALA A 94 18.50 4.97 13.12
CA ALA A 94 18.39 6.26 13.82
C ALA A 94 16.95 6.59 14.29
N GLY A 95 15.97 5.71 14.04
CA GLY A 95 14.58 5.90 14.43
C GLY A 95 13.81 6.90 13.57
N TYR A 96 14.34 7.29 12.40
CA TYR A 96 13.72 8.26 11.52
C TYR A 96 12.28 7.90 11.13
N TYR A 97 12.03 6.61 10.90
CA TYR A 97 10.70 6.10 10.49
C TYR A 97 9.75 5.84 11.66
N ASN A 98 10.23 5.90 12.91
CA ASN A 98 9.41 5.53 14.07
C ASN A 98 8.23 6.49 14.24
N LYS A 99 7.06 5.94 14.56
CA LYS A 99 5.79 6.67 14.73
C LYS A 99 5.33 7.44 13.48
N SER A 100 5.80 7.05 12.29
CA SER A 100 5.38 7.64 11.02
C SER A 100 4.25 6.86 10.37
N LEU A 101 3.52 7.52 9.50
CA LEU A 101 2.42 6.94 8.75
C LEU A 101 2.85 6.52 7.34
N CYS A 102 2.28 5.43 6.83
CA CYS A 102 2.23 5.23 5.39
C CYS A 102 1.10 6.11 4.84
N HIS A 103 1.46 7.11 4.08
CA HIS A 103 0.61 8.26 3.79
C HIS A 103 -0.12 8.18 2.45
N ARG A 104 0.19 7.18 1.60
CA ARG A 104 -0.47 6.99 0.30
C ARG A 104 -0.67 5.51 0.00
N LEU A 105 -1.84 5.18 -0.50
CA LEU A 105 -2.20 3.88 -1.03
C LEU A 105 -2.82 4.06 -2.40
N THR A 106 -2.39 3.25 -3.38
CA THR A 106 -3.02 3.17 -4.69
C THR A 106 -3.67 1.82 -4.87
N THR A 107 -4.88 1.78 -5.43
CA THR A 107 -5.69 0.57 -5.59
C THR A 107 -6.18 0.38 -7.02
N GLU A 108 -5.79 1.26 -7.93
CA GLU A 108 -6.13 1.24 -9.35
C GLU A 108 -4.91 1.57 -10.20
N GLY A 109 -4.73 0.84 -11.29
CA GLY A 109 -3.59 1.01 -12.21
C GLY A 109 -2.26 0.53 -11.65
N ILE A 110 -1.89 1.01 -10.47
CA ILE A 110 -0.72 0.57 -9.71
C ILE A 110 -1.13 0.21 -8.28
N PHE A 111 -0.39 -0.70 -7.64
CA PHE A 111 -0.78 -1.30 -6.36
C PHE A 111 0.34 -1.18 -5.33
N VAL A 112 0.44 0.00 -4.71
CA VAL A 112 1.52 0.33 -3.79
C VAL A 112 1.02 0.97 -2.50
N LEU A 113 1.71 0.67 -1.39
CA LEU A 113 1.59 1.38 -0.13
C LEU A 113 2.87 2.19 0.08
N GLN A 114 2.78 3.51 0.06
CA GLN A 114 3.92 4.42 0.17
C GLN A 114 4.08 4.94 1.59
N CYS A 115 5.32 4.89 2.09
CA CYS A 115 5.73 5.24 3.45
C CYS A 115 7.04 6.05 3.40
N GLY A 116 7.59 6.36 4.57
CA GLY A 116 8.95 6.93 4.69
C GLY A 116 9.00 8.45 4.71
N ASP A 117 7.84 9.10 4.84
CA ASP A 117 7.73 10.53 5.15
C ASP A 117 7.12 10.70 6.55
N PRO A 118 7.91 10.96 7.60
CA PRO A 118 7.38 11.17 8.93
C PRO A 118 6.44 12.37 9.06
N THR A 119 6.51 13.35 8.15
CA THR A 119 5.58 14.49 8.14
C THR A 119 4.20 14.12 7.60
N ALA A 120 4.06 12.95 6.98
CA ALA A 120 2.86 12.46 6.31
C ALA A 120 2.30 13.39 5.22
N SER A 121 3.12 14.30 4.71
CA SER A 121 2.73 15.26 3.64
C SER A 121 2.88 14.69 2.23
N GLY A 122 3.62 13.60 2.07
CA GLY A 122 4.03 13.03 0.77
C GLY A 122 5.21 13.76 0.12
N SER A 123 5.65 14.89 0.69
CA SER A 123 6.79 15.69 0.20
C SER A 123 7.96 15.75 1.18
N GLY A 124 7.82 15.15 2.38
CA GLY A 124 8.86 15.15 3.40
C GLY A 124 10.11 14.38 3.00
N SER A 125 11.26 14.89 3.41
CA SER A 125 12.59 14.33 3.17
C SER A 125 13.48 14.56 4.39
N PRO A 126 14.53 13.76 4.61
CA PRO A 126 15.44 13.99 5.72
C PRO A 126 16.12 15.35 5.60
N THR A 127 16.10 16.11 6.70
CA THR A 127 16.61 17.50 6.73
C THR A 127 18.09 17.57 6.30
N GLY A 128 18.34 18.34 5.25
CA GLY A 128 19.69 18.58 4.71
C GLY A 128 20.20 17.47 3.78
N TRP A 129 19.39 16.43 3.52
CA TRP A 129 19.74 15.44 2.50
C TRP A 129 19.57 16.04 1.10
N LYS A 130 20.50 15.69 0.23
CA LYS A 130 20.35 15.85 -1.22
C LYS A 130 19.85 14.53 -1.79
N GLY A 131 19.13 14.59 -2.90
CA GLY A 131 18.77 13.40 -3.62
C GLY A 131 20.02 12.59 -3.98
N TYR A 132 19.92 11.25 -3.96
CA TYR A 132 21.00 10.35 -4.40
C TYR A 132 20.57 9.53 -5.60
N ALA A 133 21.57 9.02 -6.32
CA ALA A 133 21.42 8.36 -7.61
C ALA A 133 20.50 7.15 -7.56
N ASN A 134 19.83 6.89 -8.69
CA ASN A 134 19.09 5.66 -8.90
C ASN A 134 20.06 4.47 -8.99
N GLU A 135 19.67 3.34 -8.42
CA GLU A 135 20.37 2.07 -8.45
C GLU A 135 19.38 0.96 -8.85
N ASN A 136 19.86 -0.15 -9.40
CA ASN A 136 19.06 -1.35 -9.65
C ASN A 136 17.67 -1.07 -10.25
N LEU A 137 17.63 -0.28 -11.30
CA LEU A 137 16.41 0.01 -12.05
C LEU A 137 15.95 -1.23 -12.81
N PRO A 138 14.63 -1.53 -12.87
CA PRO A 138 14.13 -2.64 -13.69
C PRO A 138 14.17 -2.29 -15.19
N LYS A 139 13.95 -3.29 -16.02
CA LYS A 139 13.70 -3.06 -17.44
C LYS A 139 12.29 -2.47 -17.62
N ALA A 140 12.13 -1.66 -18.67
CA ALA A 140 10.81 -1.15 -19.07
C ALA A 140 9.93 -2.27 -19.61
N GLY A 141 8.62 -2.11 -19.43
CA GLY A 141 7.59 -2.97 -20.01
C GLY A 141 7.20 -4.18 -19.14
N GLY A 142 6.01 -4.69 -19.38
CA GLY A 142 5.43 -5.80 -18.61
C GLY A 142 5.28 -5.49 -17.11
N ILE A 143 5.13 -6.53 -16.30
CA ILE A 143 5.16 -6.42 -14.84
C ILE A 143 6.63 -6.25 -14.43
N ASN A 144 7.05 -5.00 -14.19
CA ASN A 144 8.43 -4.69 -13.82
C ASN A 144 8.64 -4.44 -12.32
N TYR A 145 7.53 -4.32 -11.56
CA TYR A 145 7.51 -4.29 -10.09
C TYR A 145 6.53 -5.35 -9.59
N PRO A 146 6.93 -6.64 -9.55
CA PRO A 146 6.04 -7.70 -9.07
C PRO A 146 5.74 -7.55 -7.58
N ALA A 147 4.64 -8.19 -7.12
CA ALA A 147 4.24 -8.21 -5.73
C ALA A 147 5.38 -8.62 -4.79
N GLY A 148 5.52 -7.91 -3.69
CA GLY A 148 6.61 -8.05 -2.74
C GLY A 148 7.85 -7.20 -3.05
N THR A 149 7.91 -6.50 -4.18
CA THR A 149 8.98 -5.54 -4.47
C THR A 149 8.92 -4.35 -3.51
N VAL A 150 10.10 -3.88 -3.10
CA VAL A 150 10.24 -2.63 -2.33
C VAL A 150 11.16 -1.70 -3.10
N ALA A 151 10.66 -0.50 -3.39
CA ALA A 151 11.40 0.48 -4.19
C ALA A 151 11.33 1.89 -3.60
N MET A 152 12.28 2.75 -3.98
CA MET A 152 12.30 4.15 -3.59
C MET A 152 11.24 4.94 -4.34
N ALA A 153 10.52 5.81 -3.62
CA ALA A 153 9.80 6.91 -4.23
C ALA A 153 10.78 8.07 -4.51
N ASN A 154 10.56 8.80 -5.60
CA ASN A 154 11.37 9.93 -5.99
C ASN A 154 10.54 11.01 -6.71
N SER A 155 11.12 12.17 -6.94
CA SER A 155 10.54 13.30 -7.69
C SER A 155 11.25 13.52 -9.03
N GLY A 156 11.69 12.44 -9.66
CA GLY A 156 12.46 12.41 -10.89
C GLY A 156 13.82 11.72 -10.70
N PRO A 157 14.62 11.61 -11.76
CA PRO A 157 15.88 10.89 -11.73
C PRO A 157 16.85 11.39 -10.65
N ASN A 158 17.42 10.46 -9.87
CA ASN A 158 18.45 10.74 -8.86
C ASN A 158 17.99 11.64 -7.71
N THR A 159 16.69 11.62 -7.38
CA THR A 159 16.11 12.37 -6.25
C THR A 159 15.66 11.46 -5.11
N ASN A 160 16.25 10.27 -4.98
CA ASN A 160 15.94 9.36 -3.89
C ASN A 160 16.22 10.01 -2.53
N GLY A 161 15.32 9.81 -1.59
CA GLY A 161 15.40 10.37 -0.23
C GLY A 161 15.13 9.30 0.82
N SER A 162 14.06 9.47 1.59
CA SER A 162 13.61 8.51 2.61
C SER A 162 12.34 7.76 2.24
N GLN A 163 11.57 8.27 1.29
CA GLN A 163 10.27 7.68 0.95
C GLN A 163 10.44 6.44 0.08
N PHE A 164 9.63 5.44 0.35
CA PHE A 164 9.63 4.17 -0.36
C PHE A 164 8.20 3.63 -0.49
N PHE A 165 8.02 2.66 -1.37
CA PHE A 165 6.74 1.99 -1.51
C PHE A 165 6.90 0.46 -1.49
N LEU A 166 5.86 -0.17 -0.98
CA LEU A 166 5.67 -1.61 -0.89
C LEU A 166 4.68 -2.02 -1.98
N VAL A 167 5.11 -2.82 -2.93
CA VAL A 167 4.26 -3.32 -4.01
C VAL A 167 3.49 -4.53 -3.48
N TYR A 168 2.16 -4.43 -3.39
CA TYR A 168 1.35 -5.50 -2.82
C TYR A 168 0.63 -6.37 -3.85
N GLN A 169 0.58 -5.93 -5.11
CA GLN A 169 0.09 -6.67 -6.27
C GLN A 169 0.96 -6.32 -7.48
N ASP A 170 1.07 -7.22 -8.45
CA ASP A 170 1.86 -7.01 -9.66
C ASP A 170 1.54 -5.67 -10.32
N THR A 171 2.57 -4.89 -10.58
CA THR A 171 2.46 -3.48 -10.98
C THR A 171 3.41 -3.19 -12.13
N THR A 172 2.93 -2.41 -13.09
CA THR A 172 3.74 -1.84 -14.17
C THR A 172 3.90 -0.34 -13.93
N LEU A 173 5.16 0.11 -13.82
CA LEU A 173 5.53 1.52 -13.66
C LEU A 173 6.61 1.90 -14.68
N GLY A 174 6.89 3.20 -14.82
CA GLY A 174 8.15 3.66 -15.41
C GLY A 174 9.35 3.01 -14.69
N PRO A 175 10.44 2.67 -15.41
CA PRO A 175 11.60 1.96 -14.84
C PRO A 175 12.51 2.88 -14.02
N ASP A 176 11.95 3.82 -13.26
CA ASP A 176 12.65 4.97 -12.68
C ASP A 176 12.84 4.87 -11.17
N TYR A 177 12.33 3.78 -10.55
CA TYR A 177 12.31 3.61 -9.11
C TYR A 177 13.29 2.52 -8.67
N THR A 178 14.28 2.90 -7.89
CA THR A 178 15.32 2.00 -7.36
C THR A 178 14.73 0.85 -6.56
N ILE A 179 14.87 -0.39 -7.05
CA ILE A 179 14.46 -1.60 -6.31
C ILE A 179 15.57 -1.96 -5.32
N TRP A 180 15.29 -1.90 -4.02
CA TRP A 180 16.28 -2.13 -2.98
C TRP A 180 15.95 -3.27 -2.01
N GLY A 181 14.74 -3.85 -2.11
CA GLY A 181 14.33 -4.91 -1.22
C GLY A 181 13.22 -5.79 -1.77
N LYS A 182 13.01 -6.92 -1.07
CA LYS A 182 11.89 -7.83 -1.31
C LYS A 182 11.24 -8.19 0.03
N ILE A 183 9.92 -8.09 0.12
CA ILE A 183 9.15 -8.50 1.29
C ILE A 183 9.25 -10.02 1.42
N THR A 184 9.68 -10.50 2.60
CA THR A 184 9.78 -11.93 2.95
C THR A 184 8.75 -12.35 3.98
N LYS A 185 8.14 -11.39 4.72
CA LYS A 185 7.05 -11.60 5.67
C LYS A 185 6.14 -10.38 5.67
N GLY A 186 4.83 -10.57 5.80
CA GLY A 186 3.85 -9.49 5.92
C GLY A 186 3.33 -8.93 4.59
N LEU A 187 3.60 -9.59 3.45
CA LEU A 187 2.98 -9.20 2.18
C LEU A 187 1.46 -9.31 2.24
N ASP A 188 0.93 -10.36 2.85
CA ASP A 188 -0.50 -10.57 3.06
C ASP A 188 -1.15 -9.45 3.90
N LEU A 189 -0.42 -8.89 4.86
CA LEU A 189 -0.85 -7.72 5.62
C LEU A 189 -1.03 -6.51 4.70
N VAL A 190 -0.03 -6.21 3.84
CA VAL A 190 -0.11 -5.09 2.91
C VAL A 190 -1.23 -5.29 1.90
N GLN A 191 -1.44 -6.54 1.43
CA GLN A 191 -2.57 -6.91 0.56
C GLN A 191 -3.93 -6.66 1.23
N LYS A 192 -4.07 -7.03 2.51
CA LYS A 192 -5.31 -6.75 3.29
C LYS A 192 -5.55 -5.24 3.42
N VAL A 193 -4.51 -4.44 3.65
CA VAL A 193 -4.63 -2.97 3.65
C VAL A 193 -5.09 -2.46 2.28
N GLY A 194 -4.52 -2.97 1.19
CA GLY A 194 -4.94 -2.66 -0.17
C GLY A 194 -6.41 -2.99 -0.44
N ALA A 195 -6.89 -4.13 0.06
CA ALA A 195 -8.28 -4.58 -0.10
C ALA A 195 -9.30 -3.69 0.63
N VAL A 196 -8.93 -3.08 1.77
CA VAL A 196 -9.77 -2.09 2.46
C VAL A 196 -9.93 -0.83 1.63
N GLY A 197 -8.89 -0.40 0.94
CA GLY A 197 -8.93 0.70 0.00
C GLY A 197 -8.32 1.99 0.50
N ALA A 198 -8.41 3.01 -0.35
CA ALA A 198 -7.91 4.36 -0.09
C ALA A 198 -9.05 5.38 -0.09
N TYR A 199 -8.78 6.56 0.46
CA TYR A 199 -9.70 7.69 0.44
C TYR A 199 -8.96 9.00 0.16
N GLN A 200 -9.71 9.96 -0.37
CA GLN A 200 -9.32 11.37 -0.44
C GLN A 200 -10.33 12.22 0.31
N MET A 201 -9.89 13.37 0.79
CA MET A 201 -10.79 14.35 1.38
C MET A 201 -11.39 15.23 0.29
N SER A 202 -12.74 15.35 0.27
CA SER A 202 -13.47 16.34 -0.52
C SER A 202 -14.14 17.29 0.46
N GLY A 203 -13.53 18.44 0.69
CA GLY A 203 -13.90 19.30 1.81
C GLY A 203 -13.70 18.59 3.16
N THR A 204 -14.76 18.39 3.91
CA THR A 204 -14.75 17.68 5.21
C THR A 204 -15.12 16.19 5.11
N GLN A 205 -15.46 15.70 3.93
CA GLN A 205 -15.90 14.32 3.72
C GLN A 205 -14.75 13.45 3.17
N ALA A 206 -14.59 12.25 3.73
CA ALA A 206 -13.72 11.23 3.18
C ALA A 206 -14.47 10.44 2.09
N MET A 207 -13.90 10.38 0.90
CA MET A 207 -14.47 9.65 -0.24
C MET A 207 -13.49 8.57 -0.70
N TYR A 208 -14.01 7.39 -1.06
CA TYR A 208 -13.19 6.35 -1.66
C TYR A 208 -12.49 6.86 -2.92
N ALA A 209 -11.21 6.51 -3.06
CA ALA A 209 -10.39 6.90 -4.21
C ALA A 209 -9.44 5.76 -4.59
N GLY A 210 -9.10 5.67 -5.87
CA GLY A 210 -8.08 4.74 -6.38
C GLY A 210 -6.64 5.13 -5.98
N ASP A 211 -6.44 6.36 -5.51
CA ASP A 211 -5.19 6.90 -4.99
C ASP A 211 -5.49 7.88 -3.85
N GLY A 212 -4.91 7.68 -2.68
CA GLY A 212 -5.18 8.54 -1.52
C GLY A 212 -4.57 8.00 -0.24
N PHE A 213 -5.11 8.42 0.90
CA PHE A 213 -4.73 7.87 2.20
C PHE A 213 -5.31 6.47 2.38
N PRO A 214 -4.56 5.50 2.97
CA PRO A 214 -5.13 4.20 3.29
C PRO A 214 -6.25 4.33 4.32
N ILE A 215 -7.41 3.70 4.07
CA ILE A 215 -8.54 3.67 5.01
C ILE A 215 -8.10 2.99 6.30
N GLN A 216 -7.42 1.85 6.20
CA GLN A 216 -6.71 1.27 7.34
C GLN A 216 -5.43 2.07 7.58
N THR A 217 -5.41 2.89 8.60
CA THR A 217 -4.18 3.60 9.01
C THR A 217 -3.07 2.59 9.30
N VAL A 218 -1.94 2.74 8.62
CA VAL A 218 -0.72 1.97 8.85
C VAL A 218 0.35 2.88 9.45
N GLU A 219 0.69 2.61 10.71
CA GLU A 219 1.76 3.27 11.43
C GLU A 219 3.01 2.40 11.44
N ILE A 220 4.16 2.96 11.12
CA ILE A 220 5.46 2.36 11.41
C ILE A 220 5.79 2.67 12.88
N VAL A 221 5.50 1.74 13.77
CA VAL A 221 5.81 1.88 15.20
C VAL A 221 7.31 1.95 15.41
N LYS A 222 8.05 1.08 14.70
CA LYS A 222 9.52 1.02 14.72
C LYS A 222 10.05 0.40 13.44
N ALA A 223 11.21 0.88 12.98
CA ALA A 223 12.00 0.23 11.93
C ALA A 223 13.41 -0.06 12.43
N SER A 224 13.96 -1.23 12.04
CA SER A 224 15.33 -1.61 12.38
C SER A 224 15.97 -2.46 11.28
N ALA A 225 17.22 -2.15 10.94
CA ALA A 225 18.01 -2.87 9.93
C ALA A 225 19.18 -3.63 10.57
N LYS A 226 19.41 -4.87 10.11
CA LYS A 226 20.49 -5.76 10.60
C LYS A 226 21.25 -6.38 9.45
#